data_da8f6361691f1079b5fe9d3944a69c67
#
_entry.id   da8f6361691f1079b5fe9d3944a69c67
#
_cell.length_a   1.000
_cell.length_b   1.000
_cell.length_c   1.000
_cell.angle_alpha   90.00
_cell.angle_beta   90.00
_cell.angle_gamma   90.00
#
_symmetry.space_group_name_H-M   'P 1'
#
loop_
_entity.id
_entity.type
_entity.pdbx_description
1 polymer ?
#
loop_
_entity_poly.entity_id
_entity_poly.type
_entity_poly.pdbx_seq_one_letter_code
_entity_poly.pdbx_strand_id
1 'polypeptide(L)'
;MGKRLHRGEVWFLRLCEDDTPSLGLVVSREDEDGIMPMVAVVPYEPREAATEFDAPVSTRFIGEGVFNVQRLTAVRPEQFLHQLGVVLPADMDEVERCLYRWLDL
;
A
#
# COMPACT_ATOMS: atom_id res chain seq x y z
N MET A 1 21.74 2.44 -7.52
CA MET A 1 20.96 3.17 -6.50
C MET A 1 19.57 2.57 -6.35
N GLY A 2 19.16 2.37 -5.10
CA GLY A 2 17.84 1.84 -4.83
C GLY A 2 16.73 2.87 -5.12
N LYS A 3 15.52 2.37 -5.28
CA LYS A 3 14.33 3.21 -5.40
C LYS A 3 14.07 3.89 -4.07
N ARG A 4 13.61 5.12 -4.13
CA ARG A 4 13.09 5.81 -2.95
C ARG A 4 11.59 5.57 -2.87
N LEU A 5 11.16 4.96 -1.80
CA LEU A 5 9.77 4.59 -1.58
C LEU A 5 9.22 5.44 -0.44
N HIS A 6 8.18 6.22 -0.75
CA HIS A 6 7.59 7.16 0.20
C HIS A 6 6.23 6.69 0.64
N ARG A 7 5.95 6.89 1.92
CA ARG A 7 4.65 6.61 2.51
C ARG A 7 3.54 7.34 1.73
N GLY A 8 2.47 6.64 1.40
CA GLY A 8 1.35 7.19 0.62
C GLY A 8 1.45 6.95 -0.87
N GLU A 9 2.56 6.44 -1.35
CA GLU A 9 2.71 6.10 -2.77
C GLU A 9 2.02 4.78 -3.08
N VAL A 10 1.38 4.72 -4.24
CA VAL A 10 0.80 3.49 -4.79
C VAL A 10 1.68 3.01 -5.93
N TRP A 11 2.06 1.76 -5.85
CA TRP A 11 2.97 1.14 -6.81
C TRP A 11 2.40 -0.14 -7.39
N PHE A 12 2.73 -0.43 -8.64
CA PHE A 12 2.71 -1.78 -9.17
C PHE A 12 3.89 -2.52 -8.58
N LEU A 13 3.63 -3.70 -8.00
CA LEU A 13 4.70 -4.50 -7.40
C LEU A 13 4.32 -5.98 -7.43
N ARG A 14 5.32 -6.81 -7.23
CA ARG A 14 5.12 -8.25 -7.06
C ARG A 14 5.06 -8.57 -5.58
N LEU A 15 3.87 -8.93 -5.10
CA LEU A 15 3.71 -9.32 -3.70
C LEU A 15 4.32 -10.70 -3.44
N CYS A 16 4.23 -11.58 -4.42
CA CYS A 16 4.88 -12.90 -4.41
C CYS A 16 5.63 -13.07 -5.72
N GLU A 17 6.68 -13.88 -5.71
CA GLU A 17 7.54 -14.05 -6.89
C GLU A 17 6.80 -14.55 -8.14
N ASP A 18 5.80 -15.40 -7.93
CA ASP A 18 5.04 -16.01 -9.04
C ASP A 18 3.79 -15.24 -9.41
N ASP A 19 3.47 -14.16 -8.70
CA ASP A 19 2.25 -13.42 -8.93
C ASP A 19 2.36 -12.45 -10.09
N THR A 20 1.21 -12.21 -10.75
CA THR A 20 1.05 -11.05 -11.60
C THR A 20 1.22 -9.80 -10.75
N PRO A 21 1.76 -8.72 -11.33
CA PRO A 21 1.88 -7.47 -10.59
C PRO A 21 0.56 -6.99 -10.02
N SER A 22 0.59 -6.52 -8.79
CA SER A 22 -0.57 -6.02 -8.04
C SER A 22 -0.33 -4.60 -7.61
N LEU A 23 -1.38 -3.93 -7.18
CA LEU A 23 -1.27 -2.57 -6.62
C LEU A 23 -1.12 -2.65 -5.12
N GLY A 24 -0.24 -1.83 -4.58
CA GLY A 24 -0.05 -1.73 -3.14
C GLY A 24 0.29 -0.31 -2.72
N LEU A 25 -0.10 0.02 -1.51
CA LEU A 25 0.12 1.32 -0.88
C LEU A 25 1.26 1.20 0.13
N VAL A 26 2.26 2.06 0.01
CA VAL A 26 3.35 2.12 0.98
C VAL A 26 2.83 2.77 2.26
N VAL A 27 2.93 2.04 3.38
CA VAL A 27 2.44 2.52 4.67
C VAL A 27 3.53 2.61 5.74
N SER A 28 4.72 2.07 5.49
CA SER A 28 5.80 2.17 6.45
C SER A 28 6.43 3.55 6.44
N ARG A 29 7.28 3.78 7.45
CA ARG A 29 7.97 5.06 7.57
C ARG A 29 8.84 5.32 6.34
N GLU A 30 9.08 6.61 6.07
CA GLU A 30 9.93 7.06 4.97
C GLU A 30 11.32 6.43 5.03
N ASP A 31 11.80 6.00 3.88
CA ASP A 31 13.15 5.48 3.72
C ASP A 31 14.04 6.61 3.17
N GLU A 32 14.32 7.58 4.02
CA GLU A 32 15.04 8.81 3.62
C GLU A 32 16.41 8.53 3.02
N ASP A 33 17.08 7.52 3.52
CA ASP A 33 18.43 7.18 3.08
C ASP A 33 18.46 6.09 2.00
N GLY A 34 17.32 5.50 1.68
CA GLY A 34 17.23 4.43 0.69
C GLY A 34 17.91 3.14 1.13
N ILE A 35 17.97 2.90 2.44
CA ILE A 35 18.71 1.75 3.00
C ILE A 35 17.84 0.74 3.73
N MET A 36 16.53 0.98 3.81
CA MET A 36 15.64 0.02 4.46
C MET A 36 15.54 -1.26 3.66
N PRO A 37 15.78 -2.42 4.29
CA PRO A 37 15.70 -3.69 3.57
C PRO A 37 14.29 -4.11 3.23
N MET A 38 13.29 -3.64 3.97
CA MET A 38 11.88 -4.01 3.78
C MET A 38 11.00 -2.79 3.89
N VAL A 39 9.89 -2.83 3.15
CA VAL A 39 8.88 -1.76 3.12
C VAL A 39 7.52 -2.42 3.35
N ALA A 40 6.70 -1.83 4.22
CA ALA A 40 5.36 -2.35 4.47
C ALA A 40 4.36 -1.80 3.46
N VAL A 41 3.55 -2.69 2.90
CA VAL A 41 2.53 -2.31 1.92
C VAL A 41 1.18 -2.92 2.29
N VAL A 42 0.11 -2.21 1.91
CA VAL A 42 -1.26 -2.68 2.01
C VAL A 42 -1.77 -2.90 0.59
N PRO A 43 -2.20 -4.13 0.24
CA PRO A 43 -2.67 -4.40 -1.11
C PRO A 43 -4.00 -3.71 -1.42
N TYR A 44 -4.15 -3.29 -2.68
CA TYR A 44 -5.41 -2.81 -3.23
C TYR A 44 -6.20 -3.99 -3.80
N GLU A 45 -7.51 -3.99 -3.58
CA GLU A 45 -8.43 -4.99 -4.14
C GLU A 45 -9.59 -4.29 -4.82
N PRO A 46 -9.92 -4.63 -6.08
CA PRO A 46 -10.99 -3.96 -6.84
C PRO A 46 -12.36 -4.54 -6.50
N ARG A 47 -12.80 -4.33 -5.27
CA ARG A 47 -14.07 -4.82 -4.75
C ARG A 47 -14.66 -3.84 -3.75
N GLU A 48 -15.90 -4.06 -3.38
CA GLU A 48 -16.54 -3.28 -2.33
C GLU A 48 -15.99 -3.66 -0.95
N ALA A 49 -16.09 -2.74 -0.01
CA ALA A 49 -15.69 -3.00 1.37
C ALA A 49 -16.57 -4.09 1.97
N ALA A 50 -15.93 -5.07 2.60
CA ALA A 50 -16.63 -6.20 3.24
C ALA A 50 -16.47 -6.20 4.75
N THR A 51 -15.44 -5.55 5.28
CA THR A 51 -15.18 -5.46 6.72
C THR A 51 -14.77 -4.04 7.09
N GLU A 52 -14.73 -3.78 8.40
CA GLU A 52 -14.28 -2.49 8.93
C GLU A 52 -12.78 -2.26 8.71
N PHE A 53 -12.05 -3.29 8.26
CA PHE A 53 -10.61 -3.20 7.98
C PHE A 53 -10.33 -2.94 6.51
N ASP A 54 -11.36 -2.80 5.68
CA ASP A 54 -11.23 -2.40 4.30
C ASP A 54 -11.37 -0.89 4.21
N ALA A 55 -10.31 -0.22 3.74
CA ALA A 55 -10.34 1.23 3.56
C ALA A 55 -10.80 1.55 2.13
N PRO A 56 -12.04 2.04 1.94
CA PRO A 56 -12.51 2.36 0.59
C PRO A 56 -11.66 3.46 -0.03
N VAL A 57 -11.40 3.32 -1.32
CA VAL A 57 -10.62 4.30 -2.07
C VAL A 57 -11.21 4.46 -3.47
N SER A 58 -11.24 5.69 -3.94
CA SER A 58 -11.62 6.00 -5.31
C SER A 58 -10.71 7.13 -5.78
N THR A 59 -9.74 6.80 -6.61
CA THR A 59 -8.80 7.77 -7.16
C THR A 59 -8.76 7.62 -8.68
N ARG A 60 -8.25 8.66 -9.34
CA ARG A 60 -8.19 8.68 -10.81
C ARG A 60 -7.31 7.58 -11.38
N PHE A 61 -6.30 7.16 -10.64
CA PHE A 61 -5.31 6.24 -11.17
C PHE A 61 -5.55 4.78 -10.81
N ILE A 62 -6.46 4.47 -9.87
CA ILE A 62 -6.74 3.08 -9.51
C ILE A 62 -8.23 2.74 -9.47
N GLY A 63 -9.11 3.73 -9.62
CA GLY A 63 -10.54 3.48 -9.60
C GLY A 63 -11.07 3.10 -8.23
N GLU A 64 -12.28 2.56 -8.20
CA GLU A 64 -12.95 2.20 -6.96
C GLU A 64 -12.51 0.83 -6.46
N GLY A 65 -12.31 0.72 -5.16
CA GLY A 65 -11.89 -0.51 -4.51
C GLY A 65 -11.57 -0.28 -3.06
N VAL A 66 -10.76 -1.15 -2.48
CA VAL A 66 -10.36 -1.05 -1.08
C VAL A 66 -8.87 -1.30 -0.94
N PHE A 67 -8.28 -0.68 0.07
CA PHE A 67 -6.99 -1.12 0.61
C PHE A 67 -7.29 -2.07 1.77
N ASN A 68 -6.87 -3.32 1.63
CA ASN A 68 -7.17 -4.36 2.61
C ASN A 68 -6.03 -4.45 3.62
N VAL A 69 -6.19 -3.80 4.79
CA VAL A 69 -5.13 -3.74 5.80
C VAL A 69 -4.86 -5.09 6.45
N GLN A 70 -5.80 -6.03 6.40
CA GLN A 70 -5.59 -7.37 6.94
C GLN A 70 -4.52 -8.13 6.17
N ARG A 71 -4.22 -7.71 4.94
CA ARG A 71 -3.16 -8.28 4.11
C ARG A 71 -1.88 -7.48 4.14
N LEU A 72 -1.70 -6.63 5.13
CA LEU A 72 -0.46 -5.90 5.34
C LEU A 72 0.73 -6.87 5.28
N THR A 73 1.72 -6.52 4.47
CA THR A 73 2.89 -7.37 4.29
C THR A 73 4.13 -6.52 4.09
N ALA A 74 5.29 -7.12 4.31
CA ALA A 74 6.57 -6.48 4.05
C ALA A 74 7.15 -7.02 2.75
N VAL A 75 7.65 -6.13 1.91
CA VAL A 75 8.26 -6.49 0.63
C VAL A 75 9.61 -5.80 0.50
N ARG A 76 10.47 -6.36 -0.36
CA ARG A 76 11.76 -5.75 -0.63
C ARG A 76 11.62 -4.68 -1.71
N PRO A 77 12.46 -3.65 -1.70
CA PRO A 77 12.40 -2.60 -2.73
C PRO A 77 12.48 -3.13 -4.16
N GLU A 78 13.18 -4.24 -4.39
CA GLU A 78 13.31 -4.85 -5.71
C GLU A 78 11.98 -5.35 -6.28
N GLN A 79 10.99 -5.58 -5.41
CA GLN A 79 9.67 -6.06 -5.83
C GLN A 79 8.78 -4.95 -6.42
N PHE A 80 9.18 -3.69 -6.24
CA PHE A 80 8.44 -2.54 -6.78
C PHE A 80 8.79 -2.32 -8.24
N LEU A 81 7.78 -2.23 -9.10
CA LEU A 81 7.97 -2.12 -10.55
C LEU A 81 7.87 -0.68 -11.02
N HIS A 82 6.72 -0.04 -10.81
CA HIS A 82 6.63 1.40 -11.08
C HIS A 82 5.53 2.06 -10.26
N GLN A 83 5.72 3.34 -9.99
CA GLN A 83 4.80 4.15 -9.22
C GLN A 83 3.63 4.59 -10.08
N LEU A 84 2.41 4.54 -9.52
CA LEU A 84 1.21 5.04 -10.18
C LEU A 84 0.82 6.44 -9.69
N GLY A 85 1.02 6.71 -8.42
CA GLY A 85 0.62 7.99 -7.87
C GLY A 85 0.72 8.01 -6.36
N VAL A 86 0.11 9.03 -5.76
CA VAL A 86 0.11 9.22 -4.30
C VAL A 86 -1.35 9.40 -3.88
N VAL A 87 -1.76 8.71 -2.82
CA VAL A 87 -3.13 8.85 -2.31
C VAL A 87 -3.32 10.22 -1.65
N LEU A 88 -4.57 10.66 -1.62
CA LEU A 88 -4.92 11.89 -0.92
C LEU A 88 -4.74 11.71 0.59
N PRO A 89 -4.46 12.80 1.33
CA PRO A 89 -4.32 12.70 2.80
C PRO A 89 -5.55 12.08 3.47
N ALA A 90 -6.75 12.36 3.00
CA ALA A 90 -7.98 11.78 3.56
C ALA A 90 -8.02 10.25 3.40
N ASP A 91 -7.57 9.75 2.25
CA ASP A 91 -7.49 8.31 2.01
C ASP A 91 -6.43 7.66 2.88
N MET A 92 -5.29 8.32 3.06
CA MET A 92 -4.24 7.83 3.93
C MET A 92 -4.71 7.77 5.39
N ASP A 93 -5.45 8.79 5.84
CA ASP A 93 -6.02 8.82 7.19
C ASP A 93 -6.96 7.64 7.42
N GLU A 94 -7.76 7.28 6.41
CA GLU A 94 -8.68 6.16 6.51
C GLU A 94 -7.93 4.82 6.58
N VAL A 95 -6.87 4.66 5.79
CA VAL A 95 -6.03 3.47 5.85
C VAL A 95 -5.38 3.36 7.22
N GLU A 96 -4.86 4.46 7.76
CA GLU A 96 -4.27 4.46 9.09
C GLU A 96 -5.27 4.06 10.17
N ARG A 97 -6.51 4.57 10.07
CA ARG A 97 -7.57 4.24 11.02
C ARG A 97 -7.87 2.74 10.98
N CYS A 98 -7.94 2.15 9.79
CA CYS A 98 -8.14 0.71 9.64
C CYS A 98 -6.97 -0.09 10.21
N LEU A 99 -5.74 0.37 9.99
CA LEU A 99 -4.55 -0.27 10.55
C LEU A 99 -4.55 -0.25 12.07
N TYR A 100 -4.90 0.89 12.67
CA TYR A 100 -4.98 1.01 14.13
C TYR A 100 -5.99 0.03 14.71
N ARG A 101 -7.14 -0.12 14.07
CA ARG A 101 -8.15 -1.08 14.51
C ARG A 101 -7.67 -2.52 14.37
N TRP A 102 -7.09 -2.84 13.22
CA TRP A 102 -6.65 -4.20 12.94
C TRP A 102 -5.50 -4.63 13.85
N LEU A 103 -4.55 -3.74 14.11
CA LEU A 103 -3.39 -4.02 14.93
C LEU A 103 -3.61 -3.70 16.41
N ASP A 104 -4.76 -3.16 16.76
CA ASP A 104 -5.14 -2.80 18.12
C ASP A 104 -4.13 -1.82 18.77
N LEU A 105 -3.79 -0.78 18.05
CA LEU A 105 -2.83 0.22 18.51
C LEU A 105 -3.48 1.35 19.31
#